data_4e64215e7652d70dfb6125e7d00df2dd
#
_entry.id   4e64215e7652d70dfb6125e7d00df2dd
#
_cell.length_a   1.000
_cell.length_b   1.000
_cell.length_c   1.000
_cell.angle_alpha   90.00
_cell.angle_beta   90.00
_cell.angle_gamma   90.00
#
_symmetry.space_group_name_H-M   'P 1'
#
loop_
_entity.id
_entity.type
_entity.pdbx_description
1 polymer ?
#
loop_
_entity_poly.entity_id
_entity_poly.type
_entity_poly.pdbx_seq_one_letter_code
_entity_poly.pdbx_strand_id
1 'polypeptide(L)'
;MGLPLAAFTVAGDVQIGALASLGALAVLYAPGLTYPHRAARVLGVGVGLAVAIAAGTLAAGSQAAIAAVIALVAGVSVLLSRWRSVPPPGALMPVLVCATATQIPLDSAPLATRVGLVALGVAVAWFVVMAAGPFRRGSSGPAPTLRPTPPWPQILRASARGGAGTGAAALVALVIGLPRPDWAAVACAAVLVHDATRATVRRAGHRAVGTAAGIAVADLLLATAPGALALVVRVVVLQFVVELTVARNYTLAVVFITPLALLQGTLATGQLDGHVAGLLAGRLVETAIGCALAVLAQGLVPPPGERPARTVALRLTGRRAAPALGRPPRYRSSGVV
;
A
#
# COMPACT_ATOMS: atom_id res chain seq x y z
N MET A 1 -12.45 9.06 -4.20
CA MET A 1 -11.35 10.04 -4.05
C MET A 1 -11.65 11.37 -4.77
N GLY A 2 -12.04 11.38 -6.03
CA GLY A 2 -12.25 12.61 -6.80
C GLY A 2 -13.32 13.56 -6.26
N LEU A 3 -14.40 13.04 -5.66
CA LEU A 3 -15.50 13.88 -5.16
C LEU A 3 -15.06 14.86 -4.07
N PRO A 4 -14.45 14.44 -2.94
CA PRO A 4 -14.00 15.41 -1.93
C PRO A 4 -12.92 16.34 -2.47
N LEU A 5 -11.98 15.82 -3.27
CA LEU A 5 -10.94 16.65 -3.87
C LEU A 5 -11.54 17.75 -4.76
N ALA A 6 -12.45 17.40 -5.67
CA ALA A 6 -13.10 18.37 -6.56
C ALA A 6 -13.93 19.40 -5.79
N ALA A 7 -14.73 18.96 -4.81
CA ALA A 7 -15.59 19.84 -4.04
C ALA A 7 -14.81 20.94 -3.30
N PHE A 8 -13.74 20.56 -2.61
CA PHE A 8 -12.90 21.51 -1.87
C PHE A 8 -12.02 22.35 -2.79
N THR A 9 -11.58 21.83 -3.95
CA THR A 9 -10.87 22.65 -4.93
C THR A 9 -11.75 23.77 -5.50
N VAL A 10 -13.02 23.47 -5.79
CA VAL A 10 -13.98 24.49 -6.22
C VAL A 10 -14.25 25.52 -5.10
N ALA A 11 -14.20 25.08 -3.83
CA ALA A 11 -14.31 25.95 -2.68
C ALA A 11 -13.01 26.77 -2.38
N GLY A 12 -11.95 26.56 -3.14
CA GLY A 12 -10.69 27.30 -3.01
C GLY A 12 -9.65 26.65 -2.08
N ASP A 13 -9.91 25.44 -1.53
CA ASP A 13 -9.04 24.79 -0.57
C ASP A 13 -8.65 23.35 -0.99
N VAL A 14 -7.72 23.27 -1.90
CA VAL A 14 -7.27 22.01 -2.49
C VAL A 14 -6.59 21.07 -1.46
N GLN A 15 -5.92 21.64 -0.44
CA GLN A 15 -5.24 20.86 0.59
C GLN A 15 -6.24 20.10 1.46
N ILE A 16 -7.30 20.76 1.88
CA ILE A 16 -8.41 20.13 2.61
C ILE A 16 -9.04 19.02 1.76
N GLY A 17 -9.24 19.26 0.47
CA GLY A 17 -9.72 18.25 -0.47
C GLY A 17 -8.81 17.03 -0.60
N ALA A 18 -7.50 17.26 -0.64
CA ALA A 18 -6.51 16.20 -0.70
C ALA A 18 -6.53 15.33 0.58
N LEU A 19 -6.60 15.95 1.76
CA LEU A 19 -6.72 15.23 3.04
C LEU A 19 -8.02 14.41 3.13
N ALA A 20 -9.16 14.99 2.75
CA ALA A 20 -10.43 14.28 2.72
C ALA A 20 -10.40 13.12 1.72
N SER A 21 -9.68 13.25 0.61
CA SER A 21 -9.53 12.18 -0.39
C SER A 21 -8.80 10.95 0.14
N LEU A 22 -7.92 11.09 1.15
CA LEU A 22 -7.26 9.96 1.82
C LEU A 22 -8.29 9.06 2.53
N GLY A 23 -9.31 9.63 3.16
CA GLY A 23 -10.41 8.88 3.77
C GLY A 23 -11.26 8.13 2.73
N ALA A 24 -11.45 8.74 1.56
CA ALA A 24 -12.21 8.12 0.47
C ALA A 24 -11.56 6.85 -0.11
N LEU A 25 -10.28 6.57 0.20
CA LEU A 25 -9.62 5.29 -0.12
C LEU A 25 -10.33 4.07 0.50
N ALA A 26 -11.15 4.25 1.52
CA ALA A 26 -11.96 3.18 2.09
C ALA A 26 -12.87 2.49 1.07
N VAL A 27 -13.24 3.18 -0.03
CA VAL A 27 -14.03 2.61 -1.13
C VAL A 27 -13.38 1.38 -1.77
N LEU A 28 -12.05 1.30 -1.79
CA LEU A 28 -11.28 0.21 -2.40
C LEU A 28 -11.51 -1.15 -1.72
N TYR A 29 -12.08 -1.15 -0.52
CA TYR A 29 -12.37 -2.35 0.27
C TYR A 29 -13.81 -2.86 0.12
N ALA A 30 -14.63 -2.15 -0.64
CA ALA A 30 -16.04 -2.49 -0.87
C ALA A 30 -16.32 -3.65 -1.83
N PRO A 31 -15.50 -3.92 -2.88
CA PRO A 31 -15.84 -4.92 -3.90
C PRO A 31 -16.02 -6.34 -3.35
N GLY A 32 -16.93 -7.10 -3.99
CA GLY A 32 -17.12 -8.53 -3.70
C GLY A 32 -17.90 -8.87 -2.42
N LEU A 33 -18.49 -7.90 -1.73
CA LEU A 33 -19.23 -8.11 -0.48
C LEU A 33 -20.74 -7.89 -0.66
N THR A 34 -21.53 -8.58 0.18
CA THR A 34 -22.95 -8.28 0.34
C THR A 34 -23.16 -6.91 0.99
N TYR A 35 -24.32 -6.33 0.80
CA TYR A 35 -24.63 -4.96 1.21
C TYR A 35 -24.26 -4.63 2.69
N PRO A 36 -24.71 -5.40 3.71
CA PRO A 36 -24.38 -5.09 5.11
C PRO A 36 -22.89 -5.28 5.41
N HIS A 37 -22.26 -6.31 4.87
CA HIS A 37 -20.82 -6.55 5.07
C HIS A 37 -19.95 -5.48 4.41
N ARG A 38 -20.42 -4.91 3.29
CA ARG A 38 -19.77 -3.81 2.59
C ARG A 38 -19.77 -2.55 3.44
N ALA A 39 -20.94 -2.18 4.02
CA ALA A 39 -21.07 -1.06 4.93
C ALA A 39 -20.12 -1.16 6.13
N ALA A 40 -20.15 -2.30 6.82
CA ALA A 40 -19.32 -2.56 8.00
C ALA A 40 -17.81 -2.55 7.65
N ARG A 41 -17.43 -3.09 6.48
CA ARG A 41 -16.03 -3.12 6.05
C ARG A 41 -15.49 -1.72 5.74
N VAL A 42 -16.25 -0.91 4.98
CA VAL A 42 -15.84 0.46 4.66
C VAL A 42 -15.68 1.30 5.93
N LEU A 43 -16.60 1.18 6.87
CA LEU A 43 -16.50 1.87 8.17
C LEU A 43 -15.31 1.36 8.99
N GLY A 44 -15.12 0.05 9.10
CA GLY A 44 -14.00 -0.53 9.86
C GLY A 44 -12.64 -0.14 9.29
N VAL A 45 -12.49 -0.13 7.96
CA VAL A 45 -11.29 0.39 7.30
C VAL A 45 -11.17 1.89 7.53
N GLY A 46 -12.28 2.63 7.45
CA GLY A 46 -12.32 4.07 7.71
C GLY A 46 -11.79 4.45 9.09
N VAL A 47 -12.17 3.71 10.13
CA VAL A 47 -11.58 3.86 11.48
C VAL A 47 -10.07 3.61 11.44
N GLY A 48 -9.63 2.57 10.72
CA GLY A 48 -8.19 2.29 10.55
C GLY A 48 -7.45 3.44 9.86
N LEU A 49 -8.05 4.09 8.84
CA LEU A 49 -7.46 5.27 8.18
C LEU A 49 -7.44 6.50 9.12
N ALA A 50 -8.49 6.71 9.92
CA ALA A 50 -8.53 7.78 10.90
C ALA A 50 -7.47 7.60 12.01
N VAL A 51 -7.25 6.38 12.47
CA VAL A 51 -6.16 6.05 13.40
C VAL A 51 -4.79 6.24 12.73
N ALA A 52 -4.66 5.85 11.46
CA ALA A 52 -3.41 5.98 10.70
C ALA A 52 -2.99 7.45 10.49
N ILE A 53 -3.94 8.35 10.13
CA ILE A 53 -3.65 9.79 9.99
C ILE A 53 -3.26 10.39 11.35
N ALA A 54 -3.96 10.02 12.42
CA ALA A 54 -3.65 10.50 13.77
C ALA A 54 -2.26 10.05 14.23
N ALA A 55 -1.96 8.76 14.09
CA ALA A 55 -0.68 8.18 14.48
C ALA A 55 0.50 8.80 13.70
N GLY A 56 0.36 8.98 12.38
CA GLY A 56 1.36 9.63 11.54
C GLY A 56 1.58 11.10 11.92
N THR A 57 0.49 11.85 12.18
CA THR A 57 0.58 13.24 12.62
C THR A 57 1.30 13.39 13.95
N LEU A 58 0.99 12.52 14.93
CA LEU A 58 1.63 12.56 16.25
C LEU A 58 3.11 12.17 16.21
N ALA A 59 3.52 11.38 15.23
CA ALA A 59 4.92 10.98 15.05
C ALA A 59 5.75 12.02 14.28
N ALA A 60 5.12 12.98 13.61
CA ALA A 60 5.75 13.95 12.74
C ALA A 60 6.74 14.82 13.48
N GLY A 61 7.85 14.87 13.60
CA GLY A 61 8.82 15.69 14.38
C GLY A 61 9.99 14.86 14.90
N SER A 62 9.91 13.53 14.84
CA SER A 62 10.98 12.64 15.26
C SER A 62 11.18 11.51 14.24
N GLN A 63 12.38 11.39 13.66
CA GLN A 63 12.69 10.34 12.69
C GLN A 63 12.47 8.92 13.27
N ALA A 64 12.86 8.72 14.53
CA ALA A 64 12.64 7.46 15.23
C ALA A 64 11.14 7.17 15.43
N ALA A 65 10.36 8.17 15.82
CA ALA A 65 8.91 8.04 15.99
C ALA A 65 8.22 7.76 14.64
N ILE A 66 8.62 8.42 13.56
CA ILE A 66 8.10 8.18 12.21
C ILE A 66 8.34 6.72 11.80
N ALA A 67 9.57 6.23 11.90
CA ALA A 67 9.88 4.85 11.54
C ALA A 67 9.13 3.83 12.40
N ALA A 68 9.07 4.06 13.73
CA ALA A 68 8.38 3.18 14.68
C ALA A 68 6.86 3.14 14.42
N VAL A 69 6.24 4.29 14.21
CA VAL A 69 4.79 4.38 13.96
C VAL A 69 4.42 3.75 12.62
N ILE A 70 5.20 3.96 11.57
CA ILE A 70 4.99 3.31 10.27
C ILE A 70 5.13 1.79 10.40
N ALA A 71 6.13 1.30 11.16
CA ALA A 71 6.29 -0.12 11.44
C ALA A 71 5.09 -0.70 12.19
N LEU A 72 4.62 0.00 13.22
CA LEU A 72 3.46 -0.41 14.02
C LEU A 72 2.18 -0.45 13.18
N VAL A 73 1.88 0.62 12.45
CA VAL A 73 0.69 0.71 11.60
C VAL A 73 0.73 -0.36 10.51
N ALA A 74 1.89 -0.61 9.89
CA ALA A 74 2.05 -1.67 8.90
C ALA A 74 1.82 -3.06 9.52
N GLY A 75 2.46 -3.35 10.65
CA GLY A 75 2.31 -4.63 11.36
C GLY A 75 0.86 -4.89 11.78
N VAL A 76 0.22 -3.93 12.46
CA VAL A 76 -1.18 -4.04 12.89
C VAL A 76 -2.13 -4.16 11.69
N SER A 77 -1.92 -3.39 10.62
CA SER A 77 -2.76 -3.46 9.43
C SER A 77 -2.63 -4.79 8.70
N VAL A 78 -1.42 -5.38 8.62
CA VAL A 78 -1.22 -6.73 8.09
C VAL A 78 -1.92 -7.75 8.98
N LEU A 79 -1.77 -7.68 10.30
CA LEU A 79 -2.43 -8.56 11.26
C LEU A 79 -3.94 -8.54 11.08
N LEU A 80 -4.55 -7.36 11.11
CA LEU A 80 -6.00 -7.19 10.98
C LEU A 80 -6.51 -7.65 9.60
N SER A 81 -5.77 -7.32 8.53
CA SER A 81 -6.14 -7.72 7.17
C SER A 81 -6.11 -9.25 7.01
N ARG A 82 -5.12 -9.93 7.60
CA ARG A 82 -5.02 -11.39 7.57
C ARG A 82 -6.07 -12.06 8.43
N TRP A 83 -6.26 -11.57 9.66
CA TRP A 83 -7.27 -12.09 10.58
C TRP A 83 -8.68 -11.98 10.01
N ARG A 84 -9.02 -10.83 9.40
CA ARG A 84 -10.34 -10.58 8.80
C ARG A 84 -10.43 -11.04 7.34
N SER A 85 -9.41 -11.70 6.82
CA SER A 85 -9.34 -12.13 5.40
C SER A 85 -9.68 -11.00 4.41
N VAL A 86 -9.17 -9.80 4.68
CA VAL A 86 -9.36 -8.62 3.83
C VAL A 86 -8.52 -8.78 2.56
N PRO A 87 -9.13 -8.71 1.36
CA PRO A 87 -8.39 -8.81 0.11
C PRO A 87 -7.50 -7.58 -0.13
N PRO A 88 -6.56 -7.63 -1.07
CA PRO A 88 -5.84 -6.43 -1.49
C PRO A 88 -6.79 -5.26 -1.78
N PRO A 89 -6.42 -4.03 -1.39
CA PRO A 89 -5.07 -3.57 -1.01
C PRO A 89 -4.62 -3.87 0.43
N GLY A 90 -5.46 -4.51 1.27
CA GLY A 90 -5.06 -4.97 2.61
C GLY A 90 -4.44 -3.86 3.49
N ALA A 91 -3.20 -4.03 3.92
CA ALA A 91 -2.51 -3.08 4.79
C ALA A 91 -1.99 -1.82 4.07
N LEU A 92 -2.01 -1.78 2.73
CA LEU A 92 -1.34 -0.72 1.96
C LEU A 92 -1.93 0.67 2.22
N MET A 93 -3.27 0.80 2.28
CA MET A 93 -3.88 2.13 2.44
C MET A 93 -3.67 2.74 3.83
N PRO A 94 -3.82 2.02 4.96
CA PRO A 94 -3.44 2.56 6.25
C PRO A 94 -1.96 2.98 6.33
N VAL A 95 -1.05 2.20 5.73
CA VAL A 95 0.38 2.57 5.66
C VAL A 95 0.57 3.84 4.84
N LEU A 96 -0.08 3.95 3.67
CA LEU A 96 -0.05 5.15 2.84
C LEU A 96 -0.51 6.38 3.61
N VAL A 97 -1.67 6.30 4.26
CA VAL A 97 -2.24 7.43 5.02
C VAL A 97 -1.35 7.82 6.19
N CYS A 98 -0.85 6.86 6.95
CA CYS A 98 0.07 7.11 8.06
C CYS A 98 1.37 7.77 7.56
N ALA A 99 2.00 7.19 6.55
CA ALA A 99 3.25 7.68 5.98
C ALA A 99 3.10 9.08 5.38
N THR A 100 2.02 9.36 4.64
CA THR A 100 1.73 10.71 4.14
C THR A 100 1.51 11.70 5.29
N ALA A 101 0.84 11.30 6.37
CA ALA A 101 0.59 12.17 7.53
C ALA A 101 1.88 12.66 8.20
N THR A 102 2.95 11.86 8.17
CA THR A 102 4.25 12.26 8.73
C THR A 102 4.94 13.38 7.95
N GLN A 103 4.51 13.64 6.72
CA GLN A 103 5.09 14.65 5.82
C GLN A 103 4.28 15.96 5.80
N ILE A 104 3.12 15.99 6.42
CA ILE A 104 2.28 17.18 6.48
C ILE A 104 2.76 18.07 7.63
N PRO A 105 3.11 19.35 7.40
CA PRO A 105 3.56 20.25 8.44
C PRO A 105 2.60 20.30 9.63
N LEU A 106 3.14 20.26 10.86
CA LEU A 106 2.32 20.16 12.08
C LEU A 106 1.41 21.38 12.30
N ASP A 107 1.84 22.53 11.86
CA ASP A 107 1.17 23.83 11.96
C ASP A 107 0.07 24.04 10.89
N SER A 108 0.05 23.22 9.83
CA SER A 108 -0.90 23.38 8.72
C SER A 108 -2.36 23.13 9.12
N ALA A 109 -2.63 22.22 10.06
CA ALA A 109 -3.98 21.98 10.59
C ALA A 109 -3.92 21.19 11.92
N PRO A 110 -4.80 21.47 12.89
CA PRO A 110 -4.93 20.69 14.12
C PRO A 110 -5.22 19.22 13.85
N LEU A 111 -4.78 18.34 14.76
CA LEU A 111 -5.01 16.89 14.67
C LEU A 111 -6.50 16.55 14.47
N ALA A 112 -7.38 17.20 15.24
CA ALA A 112 -8.83 16.98 15.13
C ALA A 112 -9.36 17.29 13.73
N THR A 113 -8.87 18.36 13.10
CA THR A 113 -9.23 18.72 11.73
C THR A 113 -8.79 17.67 10.73
N ARG A 114 -7.54 17.16 10.83
CA ARG A 114 -7.02 16.11 9.94
C ARG A 114 -7.84 14.83 10.05
N VAL A 115 -8.12 14.40 11.28
CA VAL A 115 -8.96 13.21 11.54
C VAL A 115 -10.38 13.44 11.03
N GLY A 116 -10.97 14.61 11.26
CA GLY A 116 -12.30 14.99 10.78
C GLY A 116 -12.40 14.97 9.26
N LEU A 117 -11.38 15.47 8.55
CA LEU A 117 -11.34 15.45 7.08
C LEU A 117 -11.25 14.03 6.52
N VAL A 118 -10.41 13.19 7.13
CA VAL A 118 -10.35 11.77 6.76
C VAL A 118 -11.70 11.08 7.04
N ALA A 119 -12.33 11.36 8.19
CA ALA A 119 -13.66 10.83 8.53
C ALA A 119 -14.74 11.30 7.53
N LEU A 120 -14.68 12.55 7.08
CA LEU A 120 -15.55 13.07 6.03
C LEU A 120 -15.35 12.29 4.71
N GLY A 121 -14.10 12.05 4.31
CA GLY A 121 -13.80 11.23 3.14
C GLY A 121 -14.32 9.81 3.24
N VAL A 122 -14.23 9.19 4.43
CA VAL A 122 -14.82 7.88 4.73
C VAL A 122 -16.34 7.92 4.61
N ALA A 123 -16.99 8.96 5.13
CA ALA A 123 -18.44 9.14 5.03
C ALA A 123 -18.88 9.24 3.57
N VAL A 124 -18.15 10.02 2.75
CA VAL A 124 -18.41 10.11 1.30
C VAL A 124 -18.23 8.75 0.63
N ALA A 125 -17.15 8.02 0.93
CA ALA A 125 -16.92 6.68 0.39
C ALA A 125 -18.05 5.72 0.77
N TRP A 126 -18.46 5.73 2.04
CA TRP A 126 -19.55 4.91 2.54
C TRP A 126 -20.87 5.22 1.83
N PHE A 127 -21.20 6.50 1.72
CA PHE A 127 -22.42 6.94 1.04
C PHE A 127 -22.44 6.51 -0.44
N VAL A 128 -21.36 6.73 -1.19
CA VAL A 128 -21.24 6.31 -2.59
C VAL A 128 -21.40 4.80 -2.75
N VAL A 129 -20.78 4.03 -1.86
CA VAL A 129 -20.87 2.55 -1.88
C VAL A 129 -22.28 2.07 -1.56
N MET A 130 -22.98 2.73 -0.64
CA MET A 130 -24.35 2.40 -0.27
C MET A 130 -25.35 2.85 -1.34
N ALA A 131 -25.21 4.05 -1.88
CA ALA A 131 -26.07 4.56 -2.96
C ALA A 131 -25.99 3.71 -4.25
N ALA A 132 -24.85 3.10 -4.53
CA ALA A 132 -24.70 2.19 -5.67
C ALA A 132 -25.37 0.82 -5.48
N GLY A 133 -25.79 0.47 -4.27
CA GLY A 133 -26.42 -0.82 -3.93
C GLY A 133 -27.67 -1.14 -4.74
N PRO A 134 -28.66 -0.23 -4.84
CA PRO A 134 -29.90 -0.47 -5.58
C PRO A 134 -29.72 -0.76 -7.08
N PHE A 135 -28.70 -0.13 -7.68
CA PHE A 135 -28.40 -0.27 -9.11
C PHE A 135 -27.67 -1.58 -9.46
N ARG A 136 -27.15 -2.28 -8.45
CA ARG A 136 -26.41 -3.55 -8.61
C ARG A 136 -27.25 -4.80 -8.32
N ARG A 137 -28.56 -4.71 -8.27
CA ARG A 137 -29.50 -5.79 -7.94
C ARG A 137 -29.51 -7.00 -8.89
N GLY A 138 -28.64 -7.08 -9.88
CA GLY A 138 -28.54 -8.23 -10.78
C GLY A 138 -27.20 -8.98 -10.74
N SER A 139 -26.20 -8.49 -10.02
CA SER A 139 -24.88 -9.10 -9.95
C SER A 139 -24.60 -9.73 -8.58
N SER A 140 -25.49 -10.64 -8.15
CA SER A 140 -25.15 -11.61 -7.10
C SER A 140 -24.11 -12.56 -7.68
N GLY A 141 -22.86 -12.09 -7.80
CA GLY A 141 -21.73 -13.00 -7.98
C GLY A 141 -21.75 -14.05 -6.87
N PRO A 142 -21.19 -15.23 -7.08
CA PRO A 142 -21.13 -16.26 -6.04
C PRO A 142 -20.63 -15.63 -4.75
N ALA A 143 -21.27 -15.98 -3.63
CA ALA A 143 -20.89 -15.50 -2.31
C ALA A 143 -19.37 -15.59 -2.17
N PRO A 144 -18.68 -14.55 -1.66
CA PRO A 144 -17.24 -14.60 -1.53
C PRO A 144 -16.89 -15.88 -0.78
N THR A 145 -16.19 -16.81 -1.43
CA THR A 145 -15.66 -17.98 -0.74
C THR A 145 -14.74 -17.42 0.35
N LEU A 146 -15.20 -17.52 1.60
CA LEU A 146 -14.43 -17.10 2.76
C LEU A 146 -13.13 -17.93 2.72
N ARG A 147 -12.03 -17.29 2.36
CA ARG A 147 -10.73 -17.92 2.46
C ARG A 147 -10.52 -18.29 3.92
N PRO A 148 -10.15 -19.54 4.24
CA PRO A 148 -9.90 -19.93 5.61
C PRO A 148 -8.85 -18.99 6.21
N THR A 149 -9.12 -18.51 7.42
CA THR A 149 -8.19 -17.65 8.15
C THR A 149 -6.89 -18.43 8.40
N PRO A 150 -5.72 -17.88 8.02
CA PRO A 150 -4.46 -18.54 8.27
C PRO A 150 -4.24 -18.78 9.77
N PRO A 151 -3.46 -19.81 10.16
CA PRO A 151 -3.08 -20.02 11.55
C PRO A 151 -2.38 -18.80 12.15
N TRP A 152 -2.60 -18.52 13.42
CA TRP A 152 -2.02 -17.38 14.14
C TRP A 152 -0.51 -17.20 13.94
N PRO A 153 0.34 -18.26 14.00
CA PRO A 153 1.78 -18.11 13.76
C PRO A 153 2.11 -17.55 12.37
N GLN A 154 1.30 -17.86 11.36
CA GLN A 154 1.48 -17.30 10.01
C GLN A 154 1.08 -15.83 9.94
N ILE A 155 -0.03 -15.47 10.62
CA ILE A 155 -0.49 -14.08 10.73
C ILE A 155 0.59 -13.23 11.42
N LEU A 156 1.10 -13.69 12.56
CA LEU A 156 2.13 -12.99 13.34
C LEU A 156 3.45 -12.83 12.54
N ARG A 157 3.90 -13.86 11.83
CA ARG A 157 5.08 -13.79 10.95
C ARG A 157 4.87 -12.76 9.82
N ALA A 158 3.71 -12.78 9.18
CA ALA A 158 3.40 -11.80 8.14
C ALA A 158 3.33 -10.37 8.69
N SER A 159 2.74 -10.19 9.87
CA SER A 159 2.67 -8.91 10.59
C SER A 159 4.07 -8.40 10.95
N ALA A 160 4.91 -9.23 11.56
CA ALA A 160 6.29 -8.88 11.90
C ALA A 160 7.11 -8.51 10.64
N ARG A 161 7.00 -9.31 9.58
CA ARG A 161 7.66 -9.03 8.30
C ARG A 161 7.18 -7.70 7.68
N GLY A 162 5.87 -7.48 7.66
CA GLY A 162 5.26 -6.26 7.13
C GLY A 162 5.68 -5.03 7.92
N GLY A 163 5.60 -5.10 9.26
CA GLY A 163 5.99 -4.03 10.14
C GLY A 163 7.48 -3.71 10.06
N ALA A 164 8.33 -4.72 10.29
CA ALA A 164 9.78 -4.55 10.29
C ALA A 164 10.31 -4.08 8.92
N GLY A 165 9.85 -4.71 7.82
CA GLY A 165 10.28 -4.33 6.47
C GLY A 165 9.90 -2.90 6.12
N THR A 166 8.65 -2.52 6.41
CA THR A 166 8.12 -1.18 6.09
C THR A 166 8.76 -0.10 6.98
N GLY A 167 8.94 -0.39 8.29
CA GLY A 167 9.63 0.53 9.20
C GLY A 167 11.10 0.69 8.87
N ALA A 168 11.80 -0.39 8.50
CA ALA A 168 13.19 -0.32 8.05
C ALA A 168 13.31 0.51 6.76
N ALA A 169 12.34 0.39 5.83
CA ALA A 169 12.34 1.19 4.60
C ALA A 169 12.18 2.69 4.90
N ALA A 170 11.29 3.06 5.83
CA ALA A 170 11.15 4.43 6.30
C ALA A 170 12.45 4.92 6.96
N LEU A 171 13.01 4.13 7.89
CA LEU A 171 14.21 4.51 8.64
C LEU A 171 15.41 4.73 7.73
N VAL A 172 15.68 3.80 6.79
CA VAL A 172 16.79 3.94 5.82
C VAL A 172 16.62 5.21 4.99
N ALA A 173 15.41 5.47 4.47
CA ALA A 173 15.14 6.67 3.69
C ALA A 173 15.30 7.96 4.50
N LEU A 174 14.90 7.95 5.78
CA LEU A 174 15.10 9.07 6.72
C LEU A 174 16.58 9.33 7.00
N VAL A 175 17.37 8.28 7.32
CA VAL A 175 18.78 8.38 7.69
C VAL A 175 19.63 8.90 6.53
N ILE A 176 19.34 8.52 5.30
CA ILE A 176 20.05 9.03 4.10
C ILE A 176 19.49 10.37 3.61
N GLY A 177 18.49 10.95 4.29
CA GLY A 177 17.99 12.29 4.01
C GLY A 177 17.21 12.41 2.72
N LEU A 178 16.44 11.38 2.32
CA LEU A 178 15.61 11.45 1.12
C LEU A 178 14.43 12.43 1.31
N PRO A 179 14.01 13.12 0.23
CA PRO A 179 12.99 14.16 0.32
C PRO A 179 11.63 13.64 0.82
N ARG A 180 11.28 12.40 0.45
CA ARG A 180 9.97 11.80 0.74
C ARG A 180 10.11 10.37 1.27
N PRO A 181 10.66 10.18 2.49
CA PRO A 181 10.91 8.85 3.08
C PRO A 181 9.65 7.99 3.23
N ASP A 182 8.48 8.60 3.26
CA ASP A 182 7.18 7.95 3.24
C ASP A 182 6.99 7.03 2.02
N TRP A 183 7.54 7.38 0.88
CA TRP A 183 7.40 6.58 -0.34
C TRP A 183 8.20 5.27 -0.31
N ALA A 184 9.33 5.22 0.38
CA ALA A 184 10.07 3.98 0.58
C ALA A 184 9.24 2.97 1.40
N ALA A 185 8.60 3.45 2.47
CA ALA A 185 7.69 2.65 3.28
C ALA A 185 6.50 2.12 2.47
N VAL A 186 5.82 3.00 1.72
CA VAL A 186 4.69 2.63 0.86
C VAL A 186 5.11 1.65 -0.24
N ALA A 187 6.31 1.81 -0.82
CA ALA A 187 6.84 0.88 -1.80
C ALA A 187 7.07 -0.51 -1.20
N CYS A 188 7.65 -0.59 0.00
CA CYS A 188 7.84 -1.83 0.72
C CYS A 188 6.51 -2.52 1.04
N ALA A 189 5.54 -1.80 1.61
CA ALA A 189 4.21 -2.33 1.92
C ALA A 189 3.48 -2.86 0.67
N ALA A 190 3.58 -2.13 -0.46
CA ALA A 190 2.96 -2.54 -1.72
C ALA A 190 3.56 -3.81 -2.34
N VAL A 191 4.83 -4.08 -2.08
CA VAL A 191 5.53 -5.30 -2.55
C VAL A 191 5.22 -6.48 -1.64
N LEU A 192 5.10 -6.29 -0.32
CA LEU A 192 4.83 -7.32 0.68
C LEU A 192 3.36 -7.79 0.75
N VAL A 193 2.52 -7.43 -0.20
CA VAL A 193 1.10 -7.85 -0.24
C VAL A 193 0.95 -9.38 -0.38
N HIS A 194 1.91 -10.05 -1.02
CA HIS A 194 1.90 -11.49 -1.27
C HIS A 194 2.78 -12.26 -0.28
N ASP A 195 2.43 -13.54 -0.02
CA ASP A 195 3.22 -14.39 0.87
C ASP A 195 4.39 -15.06 0.16
N ALA A 196 4.20 -15.53 -1.08
CA ALA A 196 5.22 -16.29 -1.80
C ALA A 196 6.41 -15.41 -2.19
N THR A 197 7.63 -15.85 -1.89
CA THR A 197 8.88 -15.11 -2.18
C THR A 197 9.03 -14.78 -3.67
N ARG A 198 8.70 -15.72 -4.56
CA ARG A 198 8.72 -15.47 -6.02
C ARG A 198 7.75 -14.36 -6.44
N ALA A 199 6.57 -14.31 -5.84
CA ALA A 199 5.59 -13.26 -6.12
C ALA A 199 6.08 -11.90 -5.63
N THR A 200 6.70 -11.84 -4.46
CA THR A 200 7.31 -10.63 -3.89
C THR A 200 8.42 -10.08 -4.78
N VAL A 201 9.37 -10.94 -5.21
CA VAL A 201 10.47 -10.54 -6.11
C VAL A 201 9.93 -10.02 -7.46
N ARG A 202 8.99 -10.76 -8.06
CA ARG A 202 8.36 -10.33 -9.32
C ARG A 202 7.64 -8.98 -9.16
N ARG A 203 6.91 -8.80 -8.06
CA ARG A 203 6.19 -7.56 -7.78
C ARG A 203 7.14 -6.39 -7.53
N ALA A 204 8.29 -6.63 -6.88
CA ALA A 204 9.35 -5.63 -6.73
C ALA A 204 9.89 -5.18 -8.09
N GLY A 205 10.19 -6.11 -8.99
CA GLY A 205 10.61 -5.79 -10.37
C GLY A 205 9.55 -5.00 -11.14
N HIS A 206 8.29 -5.45 -11.11
CA HIS A 206 7.17 -4.72 -11.74
C HIS A 206 7.01 -3.30 -11.18
N ARG A 207 7.20 -3.13 -9.85
CA ARG A 207 7.12 -1.82 -9.22
C ARG A 207 8.28 -0.91 -9.64
N ALA A 208 9.51 -1.43 -9.66
CA ALA A 208 10.68 -0.65 -10.08
C ALA A 208 10.55 -0.18 -11.54
N VAL A 209 10.24 -1.09 -12.47
CA VAL A 209 10.04 -0.78 -13.90
C VAL A 209 8.86 0.17 -14.10
N GLY A 210 7.71 -0.11 -13.45
CA GLY A 210 6.53 0.75 -13.55
C GLY A 210 6.77 2.16 -12.99
N THR A 211 7.54 2.28 -11.89
CA THR A 211 7.90 3.59 -11.33
C THR A 211 8.83 4.36 -12.26
N ALA A 212 9.84 3.71 -12.84
CA ALA A 212 10.75 4.35 -13.79
C ALA A 212 9.99 4.90 -15.02
N ALA A 213 9.12 4.11 -15.62
CA ALA A 213 8.27 4.57 -16.72
C ALA A 213 7.25 5.64 -16.27
N GLY A 214 6.70 5.49 -15.05
CA GLY A 214 5.74 6.44 -14.48
C GLY A 214 6.34 7.80 -14.15
N ILE A 215 7.63 7.87 -13.89
CA ILE A 215 8.36 9.14 -13.72
C ILE A 215 8.34 9.96 -15.03
N ALA A 216 8.55 9.34 -16.17
CA ALA A 216 8.47 10.02 -17.46
C ALA A 216 7.04 10.56 -17.73
N VAL A 217 6.01 9.79 -17.36
CA VAL A 217 4.62 10.26 -17.44
C VAL A 217 4.36 11.41 -16.46
N ALA A 218 4.91 11.34 -15.24
CA ALA A 218 4.76 12.40 -14.25
C ALA A 218 5.43 13.71 -14.72
N ASP A 219 6.63 13.62 -15.26
CA ASP A 219 7.36 14.76 -15.79
C ASP A 219 6.56 15.47 -16.90
N LEU A 220 6.05 14.71 -17.87
CA LEU A 220 5.19 15.24 -18.93
C LEU A 220 3.93 15.92 -18.37
N LEU A 221 3.28 15.33 -17.37
CA LEU A 221 2.08 15.89 -16.75
C LEU A 221 2.38 17.15 -15.92
N LEU A 222 3.54 17.24 -15.29
CA LEU A 222 3.95 18.38 -14.48
C LEU A 222 4.48 19.54 -15.33
N ALA A 223 5.10 19.26 -16.49
CA ALA A 223 5.66 20.25 -17.40
C ALA A 223 4.63 21.30 -17.88
N THR A 224 3.36 20.98 -17.86
CA THR A 224 2.29 21.88 -18.35
C THR A 224 1.73 22.83 -17.28
N ALA A 225 2.32 22.90 -16.07
CA ALA A 225 1.95 23.78 -14.95
C ALA A 225 0.43 24.03 -14.84
N PRO A 226 -0.40 23.02 -14.63
CA PRO A 226 -1.85 23.17 -14.70
C PRO A 226 -2.39 23.93 -13.50
N GLY A 227 -3.48 24.70 -13.70
CA GLY A 227 -4.26 25.25 -12.59
C GLY A 227 -4.91 24.15 -11.73
N ALA A 228 -5.37 24.51 -10.53
CA ALA A 228 -5.88 23.57 -9.53
C ALA A 228 -6.97 22.62 -10.08
N LEU A 229 -7.89 23.11 -10.88
CA LEU A 229 -8.95 22.28 -11.49
C LEU A 229 -8.38 21.24 -12.46
N ALA A 230 -7.39 21.62 -13.27
CA ALA A 230 -6.73 20.68 -14.19
C ALA A 230 -5.94 19.58 -13.43
N LEU A 231 -5.34 19.91 -12.27
CA LEU A 231 -4.74 18.93 -11.38
C LEU A 231 -5.76 17.92 -10.86
N VAL A 232 -6.92 18.38 -10.41
CA VAL A 232 -8.01 17.51 -9.96
C VAL A 232 -8.47 16.56 -11.06
N VAL A 233 -8.69 17.08 -12.27
CA VAL A 233 -9.09 16.27 -13.43
C VAL A 233 -8.03 15.20 -13.71
N ARG A 234 -6.74 15.54 -13.68
CA ARG A 234 -5.64 14.57 -13.84
C ARG A 234 -5.65 13.50 -12.78
N VAL A 235 -5.81 13.87 -11.50
CA VAL A 235 -5.91 12.91 -10.40
C VAL A 235 -7.08 11.94 -10.61
N VAL A 236 -8.26 12.45 -11.00
CA VAL A 236 -9.45 11.62 -11.25
C VAL A 236 -9.23 10.67 -12.43
N VAL A 237 -8.67 11.16 -13.54
CA VAL A 237 -8.38 10.35 -14.73
C VAL A 237 -7.32 9.27 -14.41
N LEU A 238 -6.23 9.65 -13.74
CA LEU A 238 -5.19 8.70 -13.34
C LEU A 238 -5.74 7.65 -12.40
N GLN A 239 -6.55 8.02 -11.40
CA GLN A 239 -7.20 7.08 -10.50
C GLN A 239 -8.09 6.11 -11.27
N PHE A 240 -8.89 6.59 -12.20
CA PHE A 240 -9.74 5.75 -13.04
C PHE A 240 -8.92 4.74 -13.85
N VAL A 241 -7.84 5.18 -14.48
CA VAL A 241 -6.93 4.30 -15.25
C VAL A 241 -6.26 3.26 -14.34
N VAL A 242 -5.84 3.65 -13.14
CA VAL A 242 -5.27 2.73 -12.14
C VAL A 242 -6.28 1.64 -11.78
N GLU A 243 -7.54 1.98 -11.50
CA GLU A 243 -8.58 0.99 -11.16
C GLU A 243 -8.83 0.00 -12.30
N LEU A 244 -8.78 0.44 -13.57
CA LEU A 244 -8.95 -0.43 -14.72
C LEU A 244 -7.75 -1.38 -14.93
N THR A 245 -6.55 -0.96 -14.55
CA THR A 245 -5.30 -1.66 -14.89
C THR A 245 -4.76 -2.52 -13.74
N VAL A 246 -4.98 -2.15 -12.48
CA VAL A 246 -4.35 -2.78 -11.30
C VAL A 246 -4.63 -4.27 -11.17
N ALA A 247 -5.82 -4.71 -11.56
CA ALA A 247 -6.20 -6.12 -11.52
C ALA A 247 -5.63 -6.94 -12.68
N ARG A 248 -5.33 -6.30 -13.82
CA ARG A 248 -4.89 -6.95 -15.06
C ARG A 248 -3.37 -6.92 -15.24
N ASN A 249 -2.77 -5.76 -15.01
CA ASN A 249 -1.34 -5.55 -15.19
C ASN A 249 -0.80 -4.58 -14.15
N TYR A 250 -0.13 -5.14 -13.14
CA TYR A 250 0.41 -4.34 -12.03
C TYR A 250 1.50 -3.35 -12.48
N THR A 251 2.35 -3.72 -13.46
CA THR A 251 3.38 -2.81 -13.97
C THR A 251 2.73 -1.58 -14.61
N LEU A 252 1.74 -1.80 -15.48
CA LEU A 252 1.02 -0.71 -16.11
C LEU A 252 0.27 0.15 -15.10
N ALA A 253 -0.33 -0.46 -14.08
CA ALA A 253 -0.95 0.29 -12.99
C ALA A 253 0.07 1.19 -12.27
N VAL A 254 1.29 0.69 -12.00
CA VAL A 254 2.34 1.47 -11.33
C VAL A 254 2.81 2.66 -12.17
N VAL A 255 2.82 2.54 -13.51
CA VAL A 255 3.10 3.68 -14.42
C VAL A 255 2.15 4.84 -14.14
N PHE A 256 0.87 4.58 -13.88
CA PHE A 256 -0.12 5.62 -13.58
C PHE A 256 -0.24 5.94 -12.08
N ILE A 257 0.05 4.98 -11.18
CA ILE A 257 0.13 5.22 -9.73
C ILE A 257 1.24 6.22 -9.40
N THR A 258 2.35 6.21 -10.13
CA THR A 258 3.49 7.08 -9.85
C THR A 258 3.13 8.56 -10.00
N PRO A 259 2.63 9.05 -11.15
CA PRO A 259 2.18 10.43 -11.27
C PRO A 259 0.99 10.74 -10.33
N LEU A 260 0.06 9.80 -10.15
CA LEU A 260 -1.06 9.98 -9.22
C LEU A 260 -0.58 10.24 -7.79
N ALA A 261 0.39 9.45 -7.29
CA ALA A 261 0.92 9.60 -5.95
C ALA A 261 1.72 10.90 -5.78
N LEU A 262 2.47 11.32 -6.82
CA LEU A 262 3.17 12.59 -6.86
C LEU A 262 2.20 13.76 -6.77
N LEU A 263 1.20 13.82 -7.66
CA LEU A 263 0.19 14.87 -7.67
C LEU A 263 -0.59 14.94 -6.35
N GLN A 264 -1.04 13.80 -5.83
CA GLN A 264 -1.73 13.77 -4.53
C GLN A 264 -0.84 14.19 -3.36
N GLY A 265 0.41 13.74 -3.34
CA GLY A 265 1.37 14.11 -2.30
C GLY A 265 1.63 15.61 -2.29
N THR A 266 1.86 16.21 -3.46
CA THR A 266 2.07 17.66 -3.58
C THR A 266 0.83 18.46 -3.19
N LEU A 267 -0.38 18.01 -3.58
CA LEU A 267 -1.63 18.64 -3.17
C LEU A 267 -1.86 18.58 -1.66
N ALA A 268 -1.53 17.44 -1.03
CA ALA A 268 -1.72 17.25 0.41
C ALA A 268 -0.71 18.04 1.27
N THR A 269 0.51 18.24 0.77
CA THR A 269 1.58 18.93 1.50
C THR A 269 1.69 20.41 1.15
N GLY A 270 1.02 20.85 0.08
CA GLY A 270 1.13 22.23 -0.45
C GLY A 270 2.49 22.53 -1.12
N GLN A 271 3.36 21.55 -1.25
CA GLN A 271 4.71 21.69 -1.81
C GLN A 271 4.68 21.44 -3.32
N LEU A 272 4.35 22.46 -4.08
CA LEU A 272 4.48 22.48 -5.56
C LEU A 272 5.84 23.05 -6.01
N ASP A 273 6.77 23.25 -5.08
CA ASP A 273 7.97 24.03 -5.28
C ASP A 273 8.96 23.36 -6.25
N GLY A 274 9.32 24.10 -7.24
CA GLY A 274 10.41 24.20 -8.24
C GLY A 274 11.45 23.08 -8.43
N HIS A 275 11.51 22.04 -7.61
CA HIS A 275 12.51 20.97 -7.69
C HIS A 275 11.93 19.64 -8.20
N VAL A 276 11.12 19.69 -9.25
CA VAL A 276 10.47 18.51 -9.85
C VAL A 276 11.50 17.40 -10.16
N ALA A 277 12.66 17.75 -10.73
CA ALA A 277 13.69 16.76 -11.05
C ALA A 277 14.22 16.01 -9.81
N GLY A 278 14.45 16.74 -8.70
CA GLY A 278 14.88 16.13 -7.43
C GLY A 278 13.81 15.22 -6.83
N LEU A 279 12.54 15.62 -6.93
CA LEU A 279 11.39 14.83 -6.48
C LEU A 279 11.25 13.54 -7.29
N LEU A 280 11.42 13.62 -8.62
CA LEU A 280 11.36 12.47 -9.53
C LEU A 280 12.51 11.49 -9.30
N ALA A 281 13.73 12.00 -9.14
CA ALA A 281 14.91 11.18 -8.83
C ALA A 281 14.77 10.51 -7.45
N GLY A 282 14.35 11.27 -6.43
CA GLY A 282 14.04 10.75 -5.09
C GLY A 282 13.04 9.60 -5.15
N ARG A 283 11.97 9.74 -5.93
CA ARG A 283 10.94 8.71 -6.10
C ARG A 283 11.49 7.37 -6.58
N LEU A 284 12.45 7.40 -7.51
CA LEU A 284 13.10 6.18 -8.01
C LEU A 284 13.92 5.50 -6.92
N VAL A 285 14.76 6.27 -6.21
CA VAL A 285 15.62 5.78 -5.13
C VAL A 285 14.78 5.20 -3.99
N GLU A 286 13.75 5.92 -3.55
CA GLU A 286 12.84 5.48 -2.49
C GLU A 286 12.08 4.20 -2.87
N THR A 287 11.64 4.10 -4.12
CA THR A 287 11.03 2.86 -4.63
C THR A 287 12.02 1.71 -4.63
N ALA A 288 13.27 1.93 -5.05
CA ALA A 288 14.31 0.92 -5.06
C ALA A 288 14.63 0.41 -3.63
N ILE A 289 14.78 1.32 -2.67
CA ILE A 289 14.97 0.99 -1.25
C ILE A 289 13.78 0.18 -0.71
N GLY A 290 12.55 0.64 -0.94
CA GLY A 290 11.36 -0.06 -0.50
C GLY A 290 11.24 -1.47 -1.08
N CYS A 291 11.54 -1.63 -2.38
CA CYS A 291 11.56 -2.93 -3.05
C CYS A 291 12.66 -3.85 -2.50
N ALA A 292 13.88 -3.34 -2.30
CA ALA A 292 15.00 -4.12 -1.76
C ALA A 292 14.71 -4.61 -0.34
N LEU A 293 14.22 -3.72 0.53
CA LEU A 293 13.86 -4.08 1.91
C LEU A 293 12.65 -5.01 2.00
N ALA A 294 11.69 -4.91 1.06
CA ALA A 294 10.60 -5.88 0.97
C ALA A 294 11.13 -7.29 0.64
N VAL A 295 12.03 -7.40 -0.34
CA VAL A 295 12.64 -8.68 -0.72
C VAL A 295 13.51 -9.23 0.42
N LEU A 296 14.28 -8.38 1.10
CA LEU A 296 15.09 -8.75 2.26
C LEU A 296 14.21 -9.24 3.41
N ALA A 297 13.19 -8.50 3.79
CA ALA A 297 12.25 -8.88 4.85
C ALA A 297 11.55 -10.21 4.53
N GLN A 298 11.18 -10.44 3.27
CA GLN A 298 10.61 -11.70 2.80
C GLN A 298 11.61 -12.86 2.92
N GLY A 299 12.87 -12.62 2.61
CA GLY A 299 13.94 -13.64 2.73
C GLY A 299 14.32 -13.97 4.17
N LEU A 300 14.25 -12.99 5.08
CA LEU A 300 14.54 -13.18 6.51
C LEU A 300 13.41 -13.89 7.25
N VAL A 301 12.17 -13.60 6.88
CA VAL A 301 10.95 -14.17 7.49
C VAL A 301 10.10 -14.82 6.38
N PRO A 302 10.53 -15.94 5.80
CA PRO A 302 9.82 -16.60 4.72
C PRO A 302 8.48 -17.19 5.20
N PRO A 303 7.53 -17.41 4.27
CA PRO A 303 6.28 -18.09 4.59
C PRO A 303 6.53 -19.55 4.97
N PRO A 304 5.58 -20.19 5.67
CA PRO A 304 5.68 -21.62 6.01
C PRO A 304 5.88 -22.48 4.76
N GLY A 305 6.83 -23.41 4.84
CA GLY A 305 7.20 -24.30 3.72
C GLY A 305 8.29 -23.76 2.80
N GLU A 306 8.62 -22.49 2.84
CA GLU A 306 9.80 -21.93 2.16
C GLU A 306 11.01 -21.87 3.13
N ARG A 307 12.21 -22.24 2.64
CA ARG A 307 13.44 -22.19 3.44
C ARG A 307 13.99 -20.75 3.48
N PRO A 308 14.53 -20.29 4.62
CA PRO A 308 15.19 -18.99 4.70
C PRO A 308 16.32 -18.84 3.67
N ALA A 309 16.51 -17.64 3.14
CA ALA A 309 17.53 -17.33 2.13
C ALA A 309 18.97 -17.69 2.54
N ARG A 310 19.27 -17.77 3.84
CA ARG A 310 20.56 -18.29 4.37
C ARG A 310 20.93 -19.66 3.82
N THR A 311 19.95 -20.54 3.58
CA THR A 311 20.17 -21.89 3.03
C THR A 311 20.51 -21.85 1.54
N VAL A 312 20.06 -20.81 0.81
CA VAL A 312 20.39 -20.61 -0.61
C VAL A 312 21.80 -20.06 -0.77
N ALA A 313 22.20 -19.09 0.07
CA ALA A 313 23.56 -18.53 0.06
C ALA A 313 24.64 -19.59 0.36
N LEU A 314 24.37 -20.49 1.31
CA LEU A 314 25.29 -21.61 1.62
C LEU A 314 25.45 -22.62 0.47
N ARG A 315 24.43 -22.74 -0.41
CA ARG A 315 24.55 -23.60 -1.61
C ARG A 315 25.33 -22.90 -2.73
N LEU A 316 25.30 -21.60 -2.81
CA LEU A 316 26.07 -20.83 -3.79
C LEU A 316 27.56 -20.73 -3.41
N THR A 317 27.90 -20.87 -2.12
CA THR A 317 29.29 -20.86 -1.61
C THR A 317 29.95 -22.21 -1.59
N GLY A 318 29.45 -23.23 -2.32
CA GLY A 318 30.19 -24.43 -2.66
C GLY A 318 30.25 -25.57 -1.62
N ARG A 319 29.51 -25.51 -0.52
CA ARG A 319 29.32 -26.66 0.35
C ARG A 319 28.16 -27.52 -0.15
N ARG A 320 28.46 -28.47 -1.03
CA ARG A 320 27.55 -29.57 -1.39
C ARG A 320 27.24 -30.37 -0.12
N ALA A 321 26.03 -30.22 0.43
CA ALA A 321 25.54 -31.23 1.38
C ALA A 321 25.38 -32.54 0.62
N ALA A 322 25.98 -33.58 1.13
CA ALA A 322 25.87 -34.96 0.57
C ALA A 322 24.39 -35.34 0.41
N PRO A 323 23.98 -35.97 -0.69
CA PRO A 323 22.60 -36.40 -0.87
C PRO A 323 22.31 -37.50 0.19
N ALA A 324 21.29 -37.24 1.01
CA ALA A 324 20.72 -38.28 1.85
C ALA A 324 20.13 -39.34 0.92
N LEU A 325 20.78 -40.52 0.91
CA LEU A 325 20.31 -41.72 0.22
C LEU A 325 18.96 -42.14 0.82
N GLY A 326 17.87 -41.67 0.22
CA GLY A 326 16.53 -42.13 0.53
C GLY A 326 16.37 -43.56 0.04
N ARG A 327 16.08 -44.49 0.97
CA ARG A 327 15.71 -45.88 0.66
C ARG A 327 14.46 -45.85 -0.25
N PRO A 328 14.42 -46.64 -1.33
CA PRO A 328 13.23 -46.76 -2.17
C PRO A 328 12.09 -47.44 -1.39
N PRO A 329 10.84 -47.06 -1.64
CA PRO A 329 9.71 -47.70 -1.01
C PRO A 329 9.61 -49.15 -1.43
N ARG A 330 9.53 -50.08 -0.43
CA ARG A 330 9.27 -51.49 -0.67
C ARG A 330 7.85 -51.66 -1.19
N TYR A 331 7.72 -52.05 -2.42
CA TYR A 331 6.47 -52.53 -3.01
C TYR A 331 6.08 -53.85 -2.32
N ARG A 332 4.98 -53.85 -1.56
CA ARG A 332 4.34 -55.06 -1.07
C ARG A 332 3.50 -55.63 -2.22
N SER A 333 3.96 -56.71 -2.80
CA SER A 333 3.14 -57.55 -3.66
C SER A 333 2.07 -58.21 -2.80
N SER A 334 0.82 -57.82 -2.90
CA SER A 334 -0.33 -58.59 -2.43
C SER A 334 -0.64 -59.64 -3.48
N GLY A 335 -0.29 -60.88 -3.17
CA GLY A 335 -0.75 -62.05 -3.95
C GLY A 335 -2.25 -62.21 -3.82
N VAL A 336 -2.88 -62.39 -4.94
CA VAL A 336 -4.26 -62.89 -5.08
C VAL A 336 -4.19 -64.40 -5.18
N VAL A 337 -4.94 -65.08 -4.34
CA VAL A 337 -5.54 -66.36 -4.59
C VAL A 337 -7.04 -66.22 -4.37
#